data_601cdb970286cf7983ed7623b581ff67
#
_entry.id   601cdb970286cf7983ed7623b581ff67
#
_cell.length_a   1.000
_cell.length_b   1.000
_cell.length_c   1.000
_cell.angle_alpha   90.00
_cell.angle_beta   90.00
_cell.angle_gamma   90.00
#
_symmetry.space_group_name_H-M   'P 1'
#
loop_
_entity.id
_entity.type
_entity.pdbx_description
1 polymer ?
#
loop_
_entity_poly.entity_id
_entity_poly.type
_entity_poly.pdbx_seq_one_letter_code
_entity_poly.pdbx_strand_id
1 'polypeptide(L)'
;MNRRQLLQALGLSTGSLFLPSRGLAKSAGAPAKRIVFFVTGHGTVYDNWKLRPGGESDDVDIDTDLTSLSTADWSPILAPLERHASKLTILDGLAHVGSIAAAFNEHEEGHATCLTGDLPLPVDGSLGKPSGPSVDQILAAQATTPFRSLEYAVIGGWNVNFDDQGNAIPYESDPVAAWNRLFPGGTDGLDTTASRVARKQHRVLDLAKQRFDALAPQLSTEDRIKLEAHRDLVADLENQVLALQNVECDPIDQPGSSWPEPADEMETFQGLAVAALSCGLTDIITIRGGQLSNALLGAPPGDIHNDFAHSADDDPTAAAVMTDYHTWYAERFAELLDKLDGIPEAGGTMLDHTIVVWTNELSTGSHHHDNMPIVMAGGSFAFDVGRLIRYAPVSPVQGPWSVTSVGRPHNKLLVSLAEAMGHTVSSIGLTDVPLSDGSSLDCTGALDRLT
;
A
#
# COMPACT_ATOMS: atom_id res chain seq x y z
N MET A 1 11.00 -30.07 -26.58
CA MET A 1 10.87 -29.53 -25.24
C MET A 1 11.37 -28.09 -25.28
N ASN A 2 10.54 -27.11 -25.01
CA ASN A 2 10.96 -25.71 -25.00
C ASN A 2 11.56 -25.34 -23.61
N ARG A 3 12.21 -24.17 -23.50
CA ARG A 3 12.92 -23.72 -22.28
C ARG A 3 11.99 -23.70 -21.03
N ARG A 4 10.71 -23.36 -21.21
CA ARG A 4 9.70 -23.34 -20.14
C ARG A 4 9.38 -24.76 -19.62
N GLN A 5 9.28 -25.74 -20.52
CA GLN A 5 9.04 -27.14 -20.18
C GLN A 5 10.24 -27.77 -19.47
N LEU A 6 11.45 -27.33 -19.80
CA LEU A 6 12.67 -27.77 -19.12
C LEU A 6 12.76 -27.24 -17.69
N LEU A 7 12.39 -25.97 -17.47
CA LEU A 7 12.40 -25.33 -16.14
C LEU A 7 11.32 -25.90 -15.22
N GLN A 8 10.12 -26.19 -15.75
CA GLN A 8 9.06 -26.88 -15.02
C GLN A 8 9.47 -28.30 -14.63
N ALA A 9 10.17 -29.01 -15.51
CA ALA A 9 10.67 -30.37 -15.22
C ALA A 9 11.78 -30.40 -14.15
N LEU A 10 12.45 -29.25 -13.92
CA LEU A 10 13.49 -29.10 -12.90
C LEU A 10 12.94 -28.54 -11.57
N GLY A 11 11.62 -28.35 -11.44
CA GLY A 11 10.99 -27.83 -10.21
C GLY A 11 11.28 -26.36 -9.93
N LEU A 12 11.81 -25.62 -10.92
CA LEU A 12 12.06 -24.19 -10.82
C LEU A 12 10.78 -23.46 -11.25
N SER A 13 10.09 -22.81 -10.31
CA SER A 13 8.98 -21.92 -10.62
C SER A 13 9.46 -20.74 -11.48
N THR A 14 8.60 -20.25 -12.36
CA THR A 14 8.90 -19.11 -13.23
C THR A 14 9.27 -17.82 -12.47
N GLY A 15 8.95 -17.72 -11.18
CA GLY A 15 9.34 -16.61 -10.31
C GLY A 15 10.85 -16.48 -10.04
N SER A 16 11.66 -17.53 -10.27
CA SER A 16 13.11 -17.46 -10.07
C SER A 16 13.89 -16.82 -11.22
N LEU A 17 13.23 -16.38 -12.29
CA LEU A 17 13.89 -15.77 -13.46
C LEU A 17 14.06 -14.24 -13.36
N PHE A 18 13.50 -13.61 -12.33
CA PHE A 18 13.56 -12.15 -12.13
C PHE A 18 14.61 -11.69 -11.11
N LEU A 19 15.45 -12.59 -10.60
CA LEU A 19 16.54 -12.17 -9.75
C LEU A 19 17.67 -11.61 -10.61
N PRO A 20 18.07 -10.36 -10.45
CA PRO A 20 19.28 -9.83 -11.08
C PRO A 20 20.48 -10.62 -10.54
N SER A 21 21.01 -11.53 -11.36
CA SER A 21 22.22 -12.27 -11.02
C SER A 21 23.43 -11.36 -11.23
N ARG A 22 23.94 -10.82 -10.15
CA ARG A 22 25.21 -10.13 -9.89
C ARG A 22 25.15 -8.62 -9.69
N GLY A 23 25.53 -8.24 -8.48
CA GLY A 23 26.36 -7.06 -8.27
C GLY A 23 25.67 -5.78 -7.84
N LEU A 24 24.77 -5.81 -6.88
CA LEU A 24 24.45 -4.60 -6.11
C LEU A 24 25.27 -4.59 -4.80
N ALA A 25 26.58 -4.43 -4.91
CA ALA A 25 27.35 -3.91 -3.80
C ALA A 25 27.16 -2.39 -3.79
N LYS A 26 26.01 -1.88 -3.30
CA LYS A 26 25.95 -0.50 -2.79
C LYS A 26 27.03 -0.38 -1.71
N SER A 27 27.71 0.78 -1.66
CA SER A 27 28.68 1.17 -0.63
C SER A 27 28.20 0.74 0.77
N ALA A 28 29.13 0.45 1.68
CA ALA A 28 28.91 -0.03 3.04
C ALA A 28 28.14 0.98 3.96
N GLY A 29 26.95 1.40 3.55
CA GLY A 29 25.97 2.12 4.36
C GLY A 29 24.89 1.16 4.85
N ALA A 30 24.15 1.55 5.87
CA ALA A 30 22.97 0.81 6.30
C ALA A 30 21.98 0.64 5.12
N PRO A 31 21.27 -0.50 5.02
CA PRO A 31 20.23 -0.67 4.01
C PRO A 31 19.17 0.45 4.06
N ALA A 32 18.60 0.79 2.91
CA ALA A 32 17.55 1.79 2.84
C ALA A 32 16.30 1.24 3.54
N LYS A 33 15.63 2.08 4.32
CA LYS A 33 14.31 1.80 4.87
C LYS A 33 13.28 2.02 3.77
N ARG A 34 12.36 1.08 3.59
CA ARG A 34 11.34 1.11 2.55
C ARG A 34 9.97 0.80 3.11
N ILE A 35 8.92 1.28 2.44
CA ILE A 35 7.55 0.96 2.79
C ILE A 35 6.73 0.66 1.54
N VAL A 36 5.90 -0.38 1.62
CA VAL A 36 4.96 -0.76 0.57
C VAL A 36 3.58 -0.89 1.19
N PHE A 37 2.61 -0.16 0.67
CA PHE A 37 1.21 -0.33 0.99
C PHE A 37 0.56 -1.22 -0.06
N PHE A 38 -0.05 -2.31 0.38
CA PHE A 38 -0.84 -3.22 -0.43
C PHE A 38 -2.29 -3.07 0.01
N VAL A 39 -3.13 -2.43 -0.82
CA VAL A 39 -4.50 -2.07 -0.44
C VAL A 39 -5.48 -2.84 -1.30
N THR A 40 -6.43 -3.50 -0.67
CA THR A 40 -7.49 -4.26 -1.35
C THR A 40 -8.86 -3.73 -0.99
N GLY A 41 -9.89 -4.11 -1.74
CA GLY A 41 -11.24 -3.61 -1.57
C GLY A 41 -12.25 -4.64 -1.04
N HIS A 42 -13.45 -4.15 -0.76
CA HIS A 42 -14.68 -4.89 -0.42
C HIS A 42 -14.73 -5.50 1.00
N GLY A 43 -13.90 -5.02 1.94
CA GLY A 43 -13.87 -5.56 3.29
C GLY A 43 -13.39 -7.02 3.32
N THR A 44 -13.62 -7.72 4.43
CA THR A 44 -13.27 -9.15 4.55
C THR A 44 -14.42 -9.93 5.17
N VAL A 45 -14.36 -11.26 5.13
CA VAL A 45 -15.18 -12.14 5.98
C VAL A 45 -14.43 -12.31 7.29
N TYR A 46 -14.76 -11.47 8.27
CA TYR A 46 -13.98 -11.35 9.51
C TYR A 46 -13.75 -12.67 10.23
N ASP A 47 -14.77 -13.53 10.33
CA ASP A 47 -14.65 -14.84 10.97
C ASP A 47 -13.70 -15.80 10.23
N ASN A 48 -13.50 -15.62 8.92
CA ASN A 48 -12.58 -16.40 8.10
C ASN A 48 -11.21 -15.72 7.94
N TRP A 49 -11.03 -14.48 8.47
CA TRP A 49 -9.78 -13.74 8.50
C TRP A 49 -9.10 -13.79 9.87
N LYS A 50 -9.85 -13.59 10.97
CA LYS A 50 -9.29 -13.49 12.32
C LYS A 50 -8.58 -14.77 12.77
N LEU A 51 -7.53 -14.63 13.57
CA LEU A 51 -6.86 -15.75 14.25
C LEU A 51 -7.29 -15.81 15.72
N ARG A 52 -7.69 -17.00 16.18
CA ARG A 52 -8.08 -17.29 17.58
C ARG A 52 -7.52 -18.65 17.98
N PRO A 53 -6.17 -18.77 18.10
CA PRO A 53 -5.51 -20.07 18.27
C PRO A 53 -5.88 -20.80 19.57
N GLY A 54 -6.22 -20.04 20.62
CA GLY A 54 -6.71 -20.61 21.89
C GLY A 54 -8.23 -20.62 22.01
N GLY A 55 -8.97 -20.23 20.95
CA GLY A 55 -10.41 -20.04 21.02
C GLY A 55 -10.84 -18.81 21.81
N GLU A 56 -9.99 -17.78 21.84
CA GLU A 56 -10.21 -16.53 22.56
C GLU A 56 -11.45 -15.81 22.04
N SER A 57 -12.16 -15.15 22.97
CA SER A 57 -13.25 -14.22 22.64
C SER A 57 -12.74 -12.98 21.92
N ASP A 58 -13.60 -12.39 21.08
CA ASP A 58 -13.33 -11.10 20.44
C ASP A 58 -13.27 -9.92 21.43
N ASP A 59 -13.60 -10.13 22.71
CA ASP A 59 -13.59 -9.11 23.75
C ASP A 59 -12.27 -9.03 24.55
N VAL A 60 -11.25 -9.80 24.17
CA VAL A 60 -9.96 -9.83 24.90
C VAL A 60 -8.79 -9.38 24.05
N ASP A 61 -7.79 -8.81 24.71
CA ASP A 61 -6.49 -8.56 24.10
C ASP A 61 -5.77 -9.89 23.84
N ILE A 62 -5.12 -9.99 22.67
CA ILE A 62 -4.25 -11.12 22.32
C ILE A 62 -2.87 -10.58 21.99
N ASP A 63 -1.85 -11.33 22.39
CA ASP A 63 -0.46 -11.12 21.99
C ASP A 63 0.19 -12.50 21.93
N THR A 64 0.31 -13.03 20.71
CA THR A 64 0.72 -14.43 20.50
C THR A 64 1.83 -14.48 19.44
N ASP A 65 2.81 -15.33 19.68
CA ASP A 65 3.88 -15.65 18.72
C ASP A 65 3.30 -16.50 17.59
N LEU A 66 3.28 -15.94 16.37
CA LEU A 66 2.78 -16.61 15.17
C LEU A 66 3.60 -17.85 14.82
N THR A 67 4.88 -17.92 15.20
CA THR A 67 5.73 -19.09 14.91
C THR A 67 5.41 -20.30 15.78
N SER A 68 4.63 -20.10 16.85
CA SER A 68 4.14 -21.16 17.72
C SER A 68 2.86 -21.79 17.23
N LEU A 69 2.18 -21.19 16.25
CA LEU A 69 0.91 -21.68 15.73
C LEU A 69 1.10 -22.93 14.84
N SER A 70 0.15 -23.86 14.91
CA SER A 70 0.06 -24.93 13.94
C SER A 70 -0.70 -24.46 12.68
N THR A 71 -0.56 -25.17 11.57
CA THR A 71 -1.33 -24.89 10.34
C THR A 71 -2.84 -24.84 10.58
N ALA A 72 -3.36 -25.58 11.54
CA ALA A 72 -4.79 -25.59 11.86
C ALA A 72 -5.27 -24.31 12.59
N ASP A 73 -4.35 -23.51 13.13
CA ASP A 73 -4.67 -22.26 13.81
C ASP A 73 -4.78 -21.08 12.84
N TRP A 74 -4.31 -21.25 11.59
CA TRP A 74 -4.42 -20.22 10.55
C TRP A 74 -5.82 -20.20 9.96
N SER A 75 -6.38 -19.03 9.86
CA SER A 75 -7.67 -18.82 9.23
C SER A 75 -7.60 -19.06 7.71
N PRO A 76 -8.71 -19.41 7.05
CA PRO A 76 -8.71 -19.67 5.60
C PRO A 76 -8.06 -18.58 4.77
N ILE A 77 -8.37 -17.31 5.06
CA ILE A 77 -7.83 -16.14 4.32
C ILE A 77 -6.33 -15.96 4.57
N LEU A 78 -5.86 -16.17 5.81
CA LEU A 78 -4.46 -15.92 6.16
C LEU A 78 -3.54 -17.15 5.99
N ALA A 79 -4.09 -18.33 5.72
CA ALA A 79 -3.32 -19.56 5.55
C ALA A 79 -2.16 -19.45 4.51
N PRO A 80 -2.30 -18.74 3.37
CA PRO A 80 -1.20 -18.55 2.43
C PRO A 80 0.02 -17.85 3.03
N LEU A 81 -0.15 -17.12 4.14
CA LEU A 81 0.89 -16.34 4.81
C LEU A 81 1.67 -17.13 5.87
N GLU A 82 1.22 -18.34 6.25
CA GLU A 82 1.86 -19.14 7.31
C GLU A 82 3.39 -19.30 7.13
N ARG A 83 3.86 -19.46 5.88
CA ARG A 83 5.28 -19.60 5.57
C ARG A 83 6.13 -18.37 5.93
N HIS A 84 5.50 -17.22 6.12
CA HIS A 84 6.13 -15.97 6.52
C HIS A 84 5.90 -15.62 8.00
N ALA A 85 5.33 -16.53 8.81
CA ALA A 85 4.93 -16.29 10.21
C ALA A 85 5.97 -15.51 11.03
N SER A 86 7.26 -15.84 10.89
CA SER A 86 8.36 -15.18 11.62
C SER A 86 8.63 -13.72 11.22
N LYS A 87 8.06 -13.27 10.11
CA LYS A 87 8.23 -11.91 9.58
C LYS A 87 6.94 -11.11 9.52
N LEU A 88 5.81 -11.67 10.02
CA LEU A 88 4.51 -11.02 10.03
C LEU A 88 4.22 -10.35 11.38
N THR A 89 3.40 -9.31 11.32
CA THR A 89 2.65 -8.79 12.46
C THR A 89 1.20 -8.63 12.02
N ILE A 90 0.31 -9.46 12.56
CA ILE A 90 -1.13 -9.40 12.27
C ILE A 90 -1.76 -8.51 13.33
N LEU A 91 -2.41 -7.42 12.88
CA LEU A 91 -3.05 -6.44 13.73
C LEU A 91 -4.56 -6.58 13.63
N ASP A 92 -5.20 -6.84 14.73
CA ASP A 92 -6.65 -7.01 14.85
C ASP A 92 -7.22 -6.07 15.90
N GLY A 93 -8.44 -5.54 15.67
CA GLY A 93 -9.08 -4.59 16.58
C GLY A 93 -8.67 -3.12 16.35
N LEU A 94 -8.03 -2.80 15.23
CA LEU A 94 -7.86 -1.43 14.79
C LEU A 94 -9.11 -0.94 14.05
N ALA A 95 -9.39 0.37 14.09
CA ALA A 95 -10.58 0.93 13.46
C ALA A 95 -10.27 2.20 12.66
N HIS A 96 -10.93 2.36 11.52
CA HIS A 96 -11.01 3.62 10.77
C HIS A 96 -12.00 4.57 11.46
N VAL A 97 -11.58 5.14 12.58
CA VAL A 97 -12.47 5.96 13.41
C VAL A 97 -12.99 7.21 12.69
N GLY A 98 -12.25 7.73 11.70
CA GLY A 98 -12.71 8.80 10.83
C GLY A 98 -13.92 8.39 10.00
N SER A 99 -13.93 7.20 9.42
CA SER A 99 -15.08 6.66 8.69
C SER A 99 -16.27 6.41 9.61
N ILE A 100 -16.05 5.85 10.81
CA ILE A 100 -17.13 5.63 11.80
C ILE A 100 -17.78 6.97 12.20
N ALA A 101 -17.00 8.02 12.35
CA ALA A 101 -17.50 9.36 12.71
C ALA A 101 -18.06 10.15 11.52
N ALA A 102 -17.85 9.70 10.28
CA ALA A 102 -18.32 10.37 9.07
C ALA A 102 -19.85 10.34 8.93
N ALA A 103 -20.38 11.26 8.12
CA ALA A 103 -21.82 11.37 7.90
C ALA A 103 -22.43 10.22 7.11
N PHE A 104 -21.62 9.51 6.37
CA PHE A 104 -21.97 8.35 5.54
C PHE A 104 -21.15 7.15 6.01
N ASN A 105 -21.48 5.96 5.57
CA ASN A 105 -20.78 4.73 5.91
C ASN A 105 -20.64 3.89 4.63
N GLU A 106 -19.75 4.34 3.75
CA GLU A 106 -19.59 3.79 2.41
C GLU A 106 -18.08 3.57 2.08
N HIS A 107 -17.81 3.00 0.91
CA HIS A 107 -16.44 2.73 0.45
C HIS A 107 -15.58 4.00 0.37
N GLU A 108 -16.16 5.11 -0.05
CA GLU A 108 -15.43 6.36 -0.27
C GLU A 108 -14.87 6.94 1.01
N GLU A 109 -15.59 6.82 2.13
CA GLU A 109 -15.08 7.20 3.45
C GLU A 109 -13.92 6.29 3.85
N GLY A 110 -14.05 4.98 3.59
CA GLY A 110 -12.98 4.02 3.82
C GLY A 110 -11.74 4.32 2.99
N HIS A 111 -11.90 4.59 1.69
CA HIS A 111 -10.80 4.98 0.82
C HIS A 111 -10.10 6.27 1.27
N ALA A 112 -10.88 7.27 1.66
CA ALA A 112 -10.36 8.54 2.15
C ALA A 112 -9.62 8.38 3.48
N THR A 113 -10.10 7.53 4.40
CA THR A 113 -9.54 7.36 5.75
C THR A 113 -8.36 6.38 5.78
N CYS A 114 -8.34 5.37 4.91
CA CYS A 114 -7.44 4.21 4.95
C CYS A 114 -5.96 4.58 5.15
N LEU A 115 -5.43 5.55 4.41
CA LEU A 115 -4.05 6.00 4.52
C LEU A 115 -3.91 7.44 5.04
N THR A 116 -5.02 8.15 5.30
CA THR A 116 -4.98 9.52 5.84
C THR A 116 -5.31 9.59 7.33
N GLY A 117 -6.09 8.64 7.84
CA GLY A 117 -6.62 8.72 9.21
C GLY A 117 -7.57 9.90 9.44
N ASP A 118 -8.07 10.51 8.37
CA ASP A 118 -8.85 11.76 8.43
C ASP A 118 -10.36 11.49 8.47
N LEU A 119 -11.12 12.52 8.83
CA LEU A 119 -12.57 12.55 8.70
C LEU A 119 -12.92 12.94 7.25
N PRO A 120 -13.53 12.05 6.47
CA PRO A 120 -13.95 12.41 5.13
C PRO A 120 -15.04 13.47 5.14
N LEU A 121 -14.81 14.57 4.45
CA LEU A 121 -15.76 15.67 4.33
C LEU A 121 -16.54 15.58 3.02
N PRO A 122 -17.87 15.80 3.01
CA PRO A 122 -18.65 15.87 1.78
C PRO A 122 -18.16 17.03 0.91
N VAL A 123 -17.97 16.78 -0.39
CA VAL A 123 -17.62 17.81 -1.37
C VAL A 123 -18.65 17.80 -2.49
N ASP A 124 -19.43 18.88 -2.64
CA ASP A 124 -20.42 19.10 -3.71
C ASP A 124 -21.40 17.94 -3.96
N GLY A 125 -21.82 17.25 -2.90
CA GLY A 125 -22.71 16.09 -2.97
C GLY A 125 -22.01 14.80 -3.42
N SER A 126 -20.70 14.82 -3.55
CA SER A 126 -19.84 13.66 -3.72
C SER A 126 -19.28 13.20 -2.38
N LEU A 127 -18.90 11.98 -2.34
CA LEU A 127 -18.41 11.24 -1.21
C LEU A 127 -17.02 11.71 -0.76
N GLY A 128 -16.68 11.39 0.45
CA GLY A 128 -15.65 11.95 1.28
C GLY A 128 -14.29 12.22 0.67
N LYS A 129 -13.86 13.46 0.79
CA LYS A 129 -12.49 13.90 0.50
C LYS A 129 -11.77 14.12 1.84
N PRO A 130 -10.53 13.60 2.05
CA PRO A 130 -9.76 13.93 3.24
C PRO A 130 -9.33 15.40 3.20
N SER A 131 -9.01 15.96 4.36
CA SER A 131 -8.54 17.35 4.47
C SER A 131 -7.03 17.48 4.31
N GLY A 132 -6.30 16.37 4.34
CA GLY A 132 -4.85 16.33 4.30
C GLY A 132 -4.27 15.12 3.56
N PRO A 133 -2.94 15.00 3.56
CA PRO A 133 -2.24 13.98 2.80
C PRO A 133 -2.34 12.60 3.44
N SER A 134 -2.26 11.57 2.60
CA SER A 134 -2.03 10.19 3.04
C SER A 134 -0.61 9.98 3.57
N VAL A 135 -0.41 8.98 4.41
CA VAL A 135 0.88 8.72 5.07
C VAL A 135 2.02 8.51 4.08
N ASP A 136 1.78 7.84 2.97
CA ASP A 136 2.76 7.67 1.89
C ASP A 136 3.22 9.03 1.32
N GLN A 137 2.31 10.01 1.18
CA GLN A 137 2.64 11.35 0.70
C GLN A 137 3.32 12.21 1.78
N ILE A 138 3.01 12.01 3.06
CA ILE A 138 3.77 12.60 4.18
C ILE A 138 5.24 12.12 4.11
N LEU A 139 5.45 10.82 3.89
CA LEU A 139 6.79 10.25 3.73
C LEU A 139 7.46 10.74 2.45
N ALA A 140 6.74 10.77 1.33
CA ALA A 140 7.21 11.20 0.02
C ALA A 140 7.69 12.66 0.02
N ALA A 141 7.12 13.52 0.85
CA ALA A 141 7.51 14.93 0.95
C ALA A 141 9.01 15.13 1.32
N GLN A 142 9.62 14.17 2.02
CA GLN A 142 11.03 14.22 2.40
C GLN A 142 11.91 13.20 1.63
N ALA A 143 11.33 12.43 0.72
CA ALA A 143 12.07 11.45 -0.07
C ALA A 143 13.08 12.15 -1.00
N THR A 144 14.28 11.57 -1.07
CA THR A 144 15.39 12.03 -1.93
C THR A 144 15.65 11.12 -3.12
N THR A 145 14.84 10.08 -3.27
CA THR A 145 14.88 9.13 -4.38
C THR A 145 14.37 9.77 -5.67
N PRO A 146 14.76 9.25 -6.86
CA PRO A 146 14.31 9.75 -8.17
C PRO A 146 12.79 9.92 -8.29
N PHE A 147 12.03 8.95 -7.80
CA PHE A 147 10.58 9.03 -7.61
C PHE A 147 10.31 9.12 -6.12
N ARG A 148 9.58 10.15 -5.69
CA ARG A 148 9.23 10.34 -4.28
C ARG A 148 8.37 9.19 -3.75
N SER A 149 7.42 8.75 -4.57
CA SER A 149 6.58 7.58 -4.37
C SER A 149 6.14 7.01 -5.72
N LEU A 150 5.62 5.79 -5.73
CA LEU A 150 5.00 5.15 -6.89
C LEU A 150 3.65 4.58 -6.48
N GLU A 151 2.62 4.93 -7.23
CA GLU A 151 1.24 4.49 -7.01
C GLU A 151 0.80 3.63 -8.18
N TYR A 152 0.54 2.34 -7.91
CA TYR A 152 0.07 1.37 -8.90
C TYR A 152 -1.35 0.90 -8.58
N ALA A 153 -2.18 0.79 -9.61
CA ALA A 153 -3.49 0.14 -9.52
C ALA A 153 -3.53 -1.04 -10.46
N VAL A 154 -3.79 -2.20 -9.91
CA VAL A 154 -3.87 -3.48 -10.61
C VAL A 154 -5.33 -3.88 -10.69
N ILE A 155 -5.83 -4.25 -11.87
CA ILE A 155 -7.25 -4.60 -12.09
C ILE A 155 -8.18 -3.39 -11.87
N GLY A 156 -7.67 -2.18 -12.01
CA GLY A 156 -8.42 -0.94 -11.74
C GLY A 156 -8.53 -0.59 -10.26
N GLY A 157 -9.45 0.32 -9.92
CA GLY A 157 -9.77 0.59 -8.54
C GLY A 157 -9.81 2.07 -8.15
N TRP A 158 -10.08 2.34 -6.87
CA TRP A 158 -10.29 3.67 -6.27
C TRP A 158 -8.99 4.23 -5.71
N ASN A 159 -8.86 5.55 -5.60
CA ASN A 159 -7.69 6.18 -5.00
C ASN A 159 -7.72 6.10 -3.47
N VAL A 160 -6.56 5.82 -2.88
CA VAL A 160 -6.30 5.86 -1.44
C VAL A 160 -5.14 6.81 -1.08
N ASN A 161 -4.48 7.37 -2.09
CA ASN A 161 -3.35 8.26 -1.97
C ASN A 161 -3.80 9.69 -2.25
N PHE A 162 -3.48 10.63 -1.34
CA PHE A 162 -3.96 12.01 -1.40
C PHE A 162 -2.84 12.99 -1.09
N ASP A 163 -2.83 14.13 -1.80
CA ASP A 163 -1.92 15.23 -1.57
C ASP A 163 -2.27 16.04 -0.31
N ASP A 164 -1.48 17.09 -0.02
CA ASP A 164 -1.65 18.00 1.13
C ASP A 164 -2.96 18.81 1.08
N GLN A 165 -3.65 18.81 -0.06
CA GLN A 165 -4.96 19.45 -0.25
C GLN A 165 -6.09 18.41 -0.30
N GLY A 166 -5.80 17.14 -0.06
CA GLY A 166 -6.74 16.02 -0.16
C GLY A 166 -7.18 15.72 -1.60
N ASN A 167 -6.41 16.12 -2.62
CA ASN A 167 -6.68 15.68 -3.98
C ASN A 167 -6.06 14.30 -4.20
N ALA A 168 -6.79 13.46 -4.93
CA ALA A 168 -6.32 12.12 -5.26
C ALA A 168 -5.04 12.18 -6.12
N ILE A 169 -4.03 11.40 -5.74
CA ILE A 169 -2.82 11.20 -6.53
C ILE A 169 -3.14 10.22 -7.66
N PRO A 170 -2.85 10.56 -8.93
CA PRO A 170 -3.04 9.63 -10.04
C PRO A 170 -2.18 8.38 -9.88
N TYR A 171 -2.77 7.22 -10.15
CA TYR A 171 -2.06 5.95 -10.18
C TYR A 171 -1.74 5.50 -11.60
N GLU A 172 -0.70 4.69 -11.74
CA GLU A 172 -0.34 4.02 -12.99
C GLU A 172 -0.98 2.62 -13.02
N SER A 173 -1.71 2.33 -14.10
CA SER A 173 -2.37 1.04 -14.31
C SER A 173 -1.91 0.32 -15.58
N ASP A 174 -0.95 0.89 -16.32
CA ASP A 174 -0.31 0.25 -17.48
C ASP A 174 1.12 -0.16 -17.10
N PRO A 175 1.41 -1.46 -16.94
CA PRO A 175 2.75 -1.92 -16.60
C PRO A 175 3.83 -1.54 -17.63
N VAL A 176 3.46 -1.39 -18.92
CA VAL A 176 4.40 -0.93 -19.95
C VAL A 176 4.74 0.54 -19.76
N ALA A 177 3.74 1.36 -19.44
CA ALA A 177 3.96 2.78 -19.12
C ALA A 177 4.78 2.93 -17.84
N ALA A 178 4.47 2.16 -16.80
CA ALA A 178 5.25 2.11 -15.54
C ALA A 178 6.70 1.73 -15.82
N TRP A 179 6.95 0.69 -16.61
CA TRP A 179 8.31 0.27 -16.98
C TRP A 179 9.07 1.36 -17.74
N ASN A 180 8.43 1.96 -18.76
CA ASN A 180 9.03 3.05 -19.54
C ASN A 180 9.37 4.28 -18.67
N ARG A 181 8.56 4.55 -17.64
CA ARG A 181 8.81 5.62 -16.67
C ARG A 181 10.01 5.32 -15.78
N LEU A 182 10.15 4.07 -15.31
CA LEU A 182 11.25 3.62 -14.46
C LEU A 182 12.57 3.51 -15.24
N PHE A 183 12.50 3.01 -16.48
CA PHE A 183 13.65 2.67 -17.31
C PHE A 183 13.62 3.35 -18.68
N PRO A 184 13.72 4.71 -18.74
CA PRO A 184 13.53 5.49 -19.97
C PRO A 184 14.62 5.29 -21.05
N GLY A 185 15.44 4.30 -20.93
CA GLY A 185 16.51 3.93 -21.90
C GLY A 185 16.41 2.52 -22.45
N GLY A 186 15.44 1.74 -21.96
CA GLY A 186 15.35 0.32 -22.30
C GLY A 186 16.45 -0.53 -21.68
N THR A 187 16.57 -1.79 -22.14
CA THR A 187 17.57 -2.76 -21.67
C THR A 187 18.97 -2.57 -22.25
N ASP A 188 19.15 -1.66 -23.22
CA ASP A 188 20.40 -1.48 -23.96
C ASP A 188 21.50 -0.67 -23.25
N GLY A 189 21.37 -0.50 -21.94
CA GLY A 189 22.34 0.21 -21.11
C GLY A 189 22.19 1.74 -21.19
N LEU A 190 22.30 2.41 -20.06
CA LEU A 190 22.08 3.84 -19.81
C LEU A 190 22.91 4.82 -20.68
N ASP A 191 23.68 4.37 -21.66
CA ASP A 191 24.76 5.20 -22.22
C ASP A 191 24.47 5.94 -23.53
N THR A 192 23.39 5.73 -24.26
CA THR A 192 23.29 6.47 -25.55
C THR A 192 21.97 7.18 -25.82
N THR A 193 20.85 6.59 -25.53
CA THR A 193 19.55 7.21 -25.88
C THR A 193 18.91 7.88 -24.68
N ALA A 194 18.95 7.28 -23.49
CA ALA A 194 18.39 7.86 -22.26
C ALA A 194 19.11 9.15 -21.87
N SER A 195 20.44 9.18 -21.92
CA SER A 195 21.20 10.40 -21.66
C SER A 195 20.97 11.50 -22.70
N ARG A 196 20.56 11.15 -23.93
CA ARG A 196 20.15 12.14 -24.95
C ARG A 196 18.71 12.64 -24.71
N VAL A 197 17.79 11.75 -24.35
CA VAL A 197 16.40 12.12 -24.03
C VAL A 197 16.39 12.98 -22.77
N ALA A 198 17.08 12.57 -21.72
CA ALA A 198 17.21 13.33 -20.48
C ALA A 198 17.83 14.72 -20.71
N ARG A 199 18.92 14.84 -21.49
CA ARG A 199 19.52 16.14 -21.86
C ARG A 199 18.57 17.01 -22.70
N LYS A 200 17.75 16.41 -23.55
CA LYS A 200 16.73 17.13 -24.32
C LYS A 200 15.59 17.62 -23.42
N GLN A 201 15.14 16.81 -22.49
CA GLN A 201 14.14 17.18 -21.50
C GLN A 201 14.64 18.29 -20.59
N HIS A 202 15.86 18.18 -20.06
CA HIS A 202 16.51 19.23 -19.26
C HIS A 202 16.52 20.59 -19.98
N ARG A 203 16.89 20.65 -21.26
CA ARG A 203 16.86 21.89 -22.04
C ARG A 203 15.47 22.49 -22.23
N VAL A 204 14.43 21.65 -22.32
CA VAL A 204 13.05 22.12 -22.42
C VAL A 204 12.59 22.67 -21.07
N LEU A 205 12.97 22.04 -19.97
CA LEU A 205 12.63 22.47 -18.61
C LEU A 205 13.36 23.78 -18.24
N ASP A 206 14.64 23.92 -18.59
CA ASP A 206 15.40 25.18 -18.43
C ASP A 206 14.73 26.35 -19.17
N LEU A 207 14.27 26.11 -20.40
CA LEU A 207 13.59 27.12 -21.18
C LEU A 207 12.22 27.51 -20.58
N ALA A 208 11.50 26.53 -20.06
CA ALA A 208 10.24 26.76 -19.35
C ALA A 208 10.48 27.63 -18.11
N LYS A 209 11.47 27.28 -17.28
CA LYS A 209 11.85 28.04 -16.07
C LYS A 209 12.18 29.49 -16.40
N GLN A 210 13.00 29.74 -17.41
CA GLN A 210 13.31 31.13 -17.84
C GLN A 210 12.06 31.91 -18.25
N ARG A 211 11.09 31.28 -18.90
CA ARG A 211 9.82 31.89 -19.25
C ARG A 211 8.94 32.16 -18.03
N PHE A 212 8.94 31.28 -17.04
CA PHE A 212 8.24 31.49 -15.78
C PHE A 212 8.81 32.71 -15.03
N ASP A 213 10.12 32.77 -14.87
CA ASP A 213 10.79 33.89 -14.18
C ASP A 213 10.50 35.24 -14.85
N ALA A 214 10.36 35.25 -16.17
CA ALA A 214 10.02 36.46 -16.93
C ALA A 214 8.55 36.87 -16.79
N LEU A 215 7.62 35.92 -16.56
CA LEU A 215 6.17 36.17 -16.47
C LEU A 215 5.72 36.50 -15.05
N ALA A 216 6.32 35.88 -14.04
CA ALA A 216 5.92 36.01 -12.64
C ALA A 216 5.71 37.45 -12.15
N PRO A 217 6.56 38.45 -12.50
CA PRO A 217 6.38 39.85 -12.10
C PRO A 217 5.15 40.52 -12.71
N GLN A 218 4.57 39.96 -13.78
CA GLN A 218 3.47 40.56 -14.55
C GLN A 218 2.09 39.98 -14.16
N LEU A 219 2.05 39.00 -13.24
CA LEU A 219 0.86 38.30 -12.89
C LEU A 219 0.22 38.81 -11.59
N SER A 220 -1.07 38.56 -11.44
CA SER A 220 -1.78 38.71 -10.16
C SER A 220 -1.17 37.81 -9.09
N THR A 221 -1.45 38.10 -7.82
CA THR A 221 -0.96 37.23 -6.71
C THR A 221 -1.47 35.81 -6.85
N GLU A 222 -2.74 35.61 -7.24
CA GLU A 222 -3.35 34.28 -7.41
C GLU A 222 -2.72 33.51 -8.58
N ASP A 223 -2.57 34.16 -9.74
CA ASP A 223 -1.94 33.54 -10.91
C ASP A 223 -0.45 33.24 -10.67
N ARG A 224 0.22 34.07 -9.87
CA ARG A 224 1.61 33.82 -9.48
C ARG A 224 1.75 32.59 -8.61
N ILE A 225 0.85 32.36 -7.65
CA ILE A 225 0.83 31.13 -6.82
C ILE A 225 0.67 29.88 -7.69
N LYS A 226 -0.26 29.91 -8.64
CA LYS A 226 -0.46 28.79 -9.60
C LYS A 226 0.77 28.56 -10.47
N LEU A 227 1.42 29.64 -10.90
CA LEU A 227 2.63 29.57 -11.72
C LEU A 227 3.83 29.06 -10.92
N GLU A 228 3.97 29.46 -9.66
CA GLU A 228 5.01 28.98 -8.74
C GLU A 228 4.83 27.47 -8.47
N ALA A 229 3.62 27.01 -8.18
CA ALA A 229 3.33 25.58 -8.01
C ALA A 229 3.68 24.77 -9.28
N HIS A 230 3.36 25.30 -10.47
CA HIS A 230 3.73 24.64 -11.73
C HIS A 230 5.24 24.64 -11.97
N ARG A 231 5.95 25.72 -11.62
CA ARG A 231 7.42 25.78 -11.67
C ARG A 231 8.06 24.74 -10.76
N ASP A 232 7.54 24.57 -9.55
CA ASP A 232 8.05 23.61 -8.57
C ASP A 232 7.85 22.17 -9.06
N LEU A 233 6.70 21.88 -9.67
CA LEU A 233 6.44 20.59 -10.34
C LEU A 233 7.44 20.32 -11.48
N VAL A 234 7.76 21.34 -12.28
CA VAL A 234 8.76 21.23 -13.36
C VAL A 234 10.16 21.01 -12.80
N ALA A 235 10.53 21.66 -11.69
CA ALA A 235 11.81 21.47 -11.02
C ALA A 235 11.93 20.04 -10.42
N ASP A 236 10.87 19.50 -9.86
CA ASP A 236 10.82 18.14 -9.38
C ASP A 236 11.01 17.12 -10.51
N LEU A 237 10.34 17.32 -11.64
CA LEU A 237 10.54 16.48 -12.83
C LEU A 237 11.98 16.54 -13.36
N GLU A 238 12.61 17.71 -13.33
CA GLU A 238 14.03 17.87 -13.68
C GLU A 238 14.93 17.09 -12.74
N ASN A 239 14.70 17.17 -11.43
CA ASN A 239 15.46 16.42 -10.42
C ASN A 239 15.30 14.91 -10.60
N GLN A 240 14.10 14.42 -10.90
CA GLN A 240 13.84 13.01 -11.21
C GLN A 240 14.67 12.56 -12.43
N VAL A 241 14.63 13.33 -13.51
CA VAL A 241 15.39 13.01 -14.73
C VAL A 241 16.90 13.00 -14.49
N LEU A 242 17.42 13.93 -13.69
CA LEU A 242 18.85 13.99 -13.34
C LEU A 242 19.25 12.83 -12.43
N ALA A 243 18.40 12.48 -11.47
CA ALA A 243 18.65 11.36 -10.56
C ALA A 243 18.68 10.01 -11.30
N LEU A 244 17.79 9.80 -12.27
CA LEU A 244 17.78 8.61 -13.12
C LEU A 244 19.06 8.40 -13.93
N GLN A 245 19.81 9.47 -14.25
CA GLN A 245 21.08 9.37 -14.97
C GLN A 245 22.21 8.72 -14.15
N ASN A 246 22.09 8.72 -12.83
CA ASN A 246 23.11 8.22 -11.90
C ASN A 246 22.74 6.88 -11.27
N VAL A 247 21.64 6.24 -11.70
CA VAL A 247 21.21 4.95 -11.20
C VAL A 247 21.95 3.85 -11.94
N GLU A 248 22.87 3.17 -11.24
CA GLU A 248 23.49 1.93 -11.71
C GLU A 248 22.56 0.76 -11.35
N CYS A 249 21.71 0.38 -12.28
CA CYS A 249 20.75 -0.71 -12.12
C CYS A 249 20.54 -1.41 -13.45
N ASP A 250 20.56 -2.73 -13.42
CA ASP A 250 20.16 -3.55 -14.56
C ASP A 250 18.62 -3.56 -14.61
N PRO A 251 17.99 -2.98 -15.65
CA PRO A 251 16.53 -2.99 -15.76
C PRO A 251 16.03 -4.42 -15.94
N ILE A 252 14.84 -4.69 -15.38
CA ILE A 252 14.11 -5.91 -15.71
C ILE A 252 13.64 -5.86 -17.17
N ASP A 253 13.38 -7.01 -17.77
CA ASP A 253 12.80 -7.05 -19.13
C ASP A 253 11.50 -6.27 -19.20
N GLN A 254 11.28 -5.57 -20.31
CA GLN A 254 10.03 -4.86 -20.53
C GLN A 254 8.86 -5.84 -20.52
N PRO A 255 7.81 -5.60 -19.74
CA PRO A 255 6.63 -6.47 -19.71
C PRO A 255 5.93 -6.52 -21.07
N GLY A 256 5.24 -7.61 -21.34
CA GLY A 256 4.34 -7.70 -22.49
C GLY A 256 3.19 -6.69 -22.39
N SER A 257 2.44 -6.54 -23.45
CA SER A 257 1.26 -5.64 -23.52
C SER A 257 -0.07 -6.37 -23.28
N SER A 258 -0.05 -7.59 -22.82
CA SER A 258 -1.25 -8.41 -22.59
C SER A 258 -1.05 -9.29 -21.36
N TRP A 259 -2.00 -9.23 -20.45
CA TRP A 259 -2.08 -10.05 -19.24
C TRP A 259 -3.38 -10.84 -19.31
N PRO A 260 -3.33 -12.12 -19.71
CA PRO A 260 -4.53 -12.94 -19.84
C PRO A 260 -5.25 -13.18 -18.51
N GLU A 261 -4.50 -13.17 -17.41
CA GLU A 261 -5.05 -13.39 -16.07
C GLU A 261 -4.68 -12.23 -15.12
N PRO A 262 -5.56 -11.85 -14.18
CA PRO A 262 -5.28 -10.84 -13.17
C PRO A 262 -4.04 -11.11 -12.34
N ALA A 263 -3.68 -12.38 -12.13
CA ALA A 263 -2.47 -12.77 -11.43
C ALA A 263 -1.20 -12.36 -12.19
N ASP A 264 -1.20 -12.46 -13.53
CA ASP A 264 -0.05 -12.06 -14.36
C ASP A 264 0.17 -10.54 -14.30
N GLU A 265 -0.92 -9.76 -14.27
CA GLU A 265 -0.86 -8.31 -14.11
C GLU A 265 -0.29 -7.92 -12.73
N MET A 266 -0.81 -8.56 -11.65
CA MET A 266 -0.32 -8.34 -10.28
C MET A 266 1.15 -8.72 -10.16
N GLU A 267 1.56 -9.89 -10.68
CA GLU A 267 2.95 -10.33 -10.67
C GLU A 267 3.87 -9.32 -11.40
N THR A 268 3.39 -8.75 -12.51
CA THR A 268 4.13 -7.75 -13.27
C THR A 268 4.34 -6.47 -12.46
N PHE A 269 3.30 -5.91 -11.85
CA PHE A 269 3.44 -4.71 -11.01
C PHE A 269 4.28 -4.96 -9.76
N GLN A 270 4.16 -6.13 -9.13
CA GLN A 270 5.05 -6.53 -8.03
C GLN A 270 6.51 -6.58 -8.48
N GLY A 271 6.78 -7.14 -9.67
CA GLY A 271 8.12 -7.16 -10.27
C GLY A 271 8.69 -5.76 -10.49
N LEU A 272 7.85 -4.84 -11.02
CA LEU A 272 8.21 -3.42 -11.20
C LEU A 272 8.47 -2.72 -9.86
N ALA A 273 7.64 -2.97 -8.85
CA ALA A 273 7.79 -2.44 -7.51
C ALA A 273 9.12 -2.90 -6.88
N VAL A 274 9.39 -4.20 -6.89
CA VAL A 274 10.63 -4.77 -6.35
C VAL A 274 11.86 -4.25 -7.11
N ALA A 275 11.79 -4.12 -8.43
CA ALA A 275 12.87 -3.54 -9.23
C ALA A 275 13.11 -2.07 -8.87
N ALA A 276 12.05 -1.26 -8.72
CA ALA A 276 12.16 0.13 -8.32
C ALA A 276 12.81 0.30 -6.94
N LEU A 277 12.41 -0.52 -5.96
CA LEU A 277 13.00 -0.54 -4.61
C LEU A 277 14.47 -0.99 -4.65
N SER A 278 14.78 -2.06 -5.38
CA SER A 278 16.15 -2.62 -5.50
C SER A 278 17.11 -1.63 -6.14
N CYS A 279 16.64 -0.89 -7.13
CA CYS A 279 17.42 0.13 -7.83
C CYS A 279 17.50 1.45 -7.06
N GLY A 280 16.80 1.60 -5.93
CA GLY A 280 16.72 2.85 -5.17
C GLY A 280 16.06 3.98 -5.98
N LEU A 281 15.12 3.62 -6.86
CA LEU A 281 14.33 4.59 -7.62
C LEU A 281 13.27 5.23 -6.75
N THR A 282 12.76 4.50 -5.77
CA THR A 282 11.87 4.99 -4.71
C THR A 282 12.06 4.13 -3.47
N ASP A 283 11.63 4.65 -2.32
CA ASP A 283 11.52 3.90 -1.06
C ASP A 283 10.05 3.72 -0.64
N ILE A 284 9.09 4.26 -1.40
CA ILE A 284 7.67 4.32 -1.04
C ILE A 284 6.82 3.86 -2.22
N ILE A 285 6.03 2.81 -2.03
CA ILE A 285 5.15 2.28 -3.08
C ILE A 285 3.77 1.98 -2.49
N THR A 286 2.72 2.30 -3.26
CA THR A 286 1.37 1.79 -3.04
C THR A 286 0.99 0.89 -4.22
N ILE A 287 0.59 -0.35 -3.92
CA ILE A 287 -0.01 -1.29 -4.88
C ILE A 287 -1.44 -1.50 -4.45
N ARG A 288 -2.35 -1.18 -5.35
CA ARG A 288 -3.77 -1.31 -5.10
C ARG A 288 -4.39 -2.38 -5.97
N GLY A 289 -5.07 -3.34 -5.34
CA GLY A 289 -5.88 -4.35 -6.00
C GLY A 289 -7.30 -3.85 -6.29
N GLY A 290 -7.78 -4.07 -7.50
CA GLY A 290 -9.15 -3.77 -7.90
C GLY A 290 -10.12 -4.93 -7.68
N GLN A 291 -11.29 -4.87 -8.29
CA GLN A 291 -12.32 -5.90 -8.14
C GLN A 291 -12.02 -7.10 -9.05
N LEU A 292 -11.92 -8.28 -8.45
CA LEU A 292 -11.86 -9.54 -9.19
C LEU A 292 -13.22 -9.88 -9.79
N SER A 293 -13.23 -10.65 -10.87
CA SER A 293 -14.48 -11.19 -11.40
C SER A 293 -14.91 -12.46 -10.66
N ASN A 294 -16.21 -12.67 -10.52
CA ASN A 294 -16.77 -13.91 -9.99
C ASN A 294 -16.32 -15.16 -10.77
N ALA A 295 -16.13 -15.02 -12.09
CA ALA A 295 -15.67 -16.12 -12.94
C ALA A 295 -14.25 -16.58 -12.59
N LEU A 296 -13.36 -15.68 -12.22
CA LEU A 296 -12.00 -15.99 -11.76
C LEU A 296 -12.02 -16.87 -10.50
N LEU A 297 -12.97 -16.61 -9.62
CA LEU A 297 -13.14 -17.32 -8.35
C LEU A 297 -13.96 -18.62 -8.49
N GLY A 298 -14.43 -18.95 -9.70
CA GLY A 298 -15.35 -20.07 -9.90
C GLY A 298 -16.70 -19.90 -9.20
N ALA A 299 -17.05 -18.66 -8.84
CA ALA A 299 -18.27 -18.30 -8.13
C ALA A 299 -19.50 -18.34 -9.05
N PRO A 300 -20.73 -18.44 -8.52
CA PRO A 300 -21.95 -18.29 -9.28
C PRO A 300 -22.00 -16.96 -10.05
N PRO A 301 -22.79 -16.86 -11.15
CA PRO A 301 -23.01 -15.60 -11.82
C PRO A 301 -23.53 -14.53 -10.84
N GLY A 302 -22.94 -13.34 -10.89
CA GLY A 302 -23.28 -12.23 -10.01
C GLY A 302 -22.21 -11.14 -10.04
N ASP A 303 -22.44 -10.08 -9.32
CA ASP A 303 -21.50 -8.98 -9.10
C ASP A 303 -20.78 -9.18 -7.75
N ILE A 304 -19.46 -9.12 -7.74
CA ILE A 304 -18.67 -9.34 -6.51
C ILE A 304 -19.06 -8.36 -5.42
N HIS A 305 -19.26 -7.10 -5.76
CA HIS A 305 -19.62 -6.05 -4.81
C HIS A 305 -21.04 -6.23 -4.29
N ASN A 306 -22.04 -6.19 -5.22
CA ASN A 306 -23.44 -6.09 -4.83
C ASN A 306 -24.04 -7.42 -4.35
N ASP A 307 -23.68 -8.55 -5.00
CA ASP A 307 -24.31 -9.83 -4.72
C ASP A 307 -23.53 -10.64 -3.67
N PHE A 308 -22.22 -10.45 -3.54
CA PHE A 308 -21.41 -11.25 -2.63
C PHE A 308 -20.85 -10.45 -1.46
N ALA A 309 -20.15 -9.31 -1.67
CA ALA A 309 -19.54 -8.58 -0.57
C ALA A 309 -20.60 -8.07 0.43
N HIS A 310 -21.65 -7.41 -0.04
CA HIS A 310 -22.72 -6.89 0.82
C HIS A 310 -23.54 -7.98 1.53
N SER A 311 -23.50 -9.23 1.03
CA SER A 311 -24.26 -10.34 1.59
C SER A 311 -23.39 -11.29 2.44
N ALA A 312 -22.07 -11.08 2.51
CA ALA A 312 -21.14 -12.03 3.12
C ALA A 312 -21.38 -12.27 4.62
N ASP A 313 -21.93 -11.31 5.34
CA ASP A 313 -22.22 -11.45 6.76
C ASP A 313 -23.46 -12.34 7.04
N ASP A 314 -24.38 -12.44 6.08
CA ASP A 314 -25.67 -13.12 6.26
C ASP A 314 -25.86 -14.36 5.36
N ASP A 315 -25.14 -14.47 4.24
CA ASP A 315 -25.23 -15.57 3.28
C ASP A 315 -23.93 -16.41 3.26
N PRO A 316 -23.97 -17.67 3.68
CA PRO A 316 -22.80 -18.54 3.65
C PRO A 316 -22.18 -18.74 2.25
N THR A 317 -22.98 -18.64 1.18
CA THR A 317 -22.46 -18.72 -0.19
C THR A 317 -21.65 -17.50 -0.54
N ALA A 318 -22.17 -16.31 -0.21
CA ALA A 318 -21.46 -15.06 -0.39
C ALA A 318 -20.20 -15.01 0.48
N ALA A 319 -20.28 -15.46 1.74
CA ALA A 319 -19.13 -15.58 2.63
C ALA A 319 -18.03 -16.48 2.05
N ALA A 320 -18.40 -17.63 1.44
CA ALA A 320 -17.43 -18.50 0.79
C ALA A 320 -16.74 -17.82 -0.41
N VAL A 321 -17.51 -17.16 -1.29
CA VAL A 321 -16.97 -16.41 -2.43
C VAL A 321 -16.03 -15.30 -1.97
N MET A 322 -16.39 -14.53 -0.95
CA MET A 322 -15.54 -13.46 -0.44
C MET A 322 -14.33 -13.97 0.33
N THR A 323 -14.43 -15.18 0.93
CA THR A 323 -13.26 -15.87 1.50
C THR A 323 -12.25 -16.21 0.40
N ASP A 324 -12.71 -16.81 -0.71
CA ASP A 324 -11.85 -17.12 -1.86
C ASP A 324 -11.27 -15.85 -2.48
N TYR A 325 -12.06 -14.76 -2.55
CA TYR A 325 -11.60 -13.44 -3.00
C TYR A 325 -10.40 -12.93 -2.19
N HIS A 326 -10.51 -12.93 -0.86
CA HIS A 326 -9.42 -12.45 0.01
C HIS A 326 -8.27 -13.44 0.12
N THR A 327 -8.52 -14.75 0.00
CA THR A 327 -7.47 -15.76 -0.09
C THR A 327 -6.63 -15.57 -1.34
N TRP A 328 -7.24 -15.22 -2.48
CA TRP A 328 -6.51 -14.88 -3.70
C TRP A 328 -5.57 -13.68 -3.48
N TYR A 329 -6.02 -12.64 -2.78
CA TYR A 329 -5.16 -11.49 -2.44
C TYR A 329 -4.08 -11.85 -1.42
N ALA A 330 -4.38 -12.73 -0.45
CA ALA A 330 -3.38 -13.24 0.50
C ALA A 330 -2.25 -13.99 -0.22
N GLU A 331 -2.57 -14.79 -1.24
CA GLU A 331 -1.58 -15.45 -2.10
C GLU A 331 -0.70 -14.42 -2.84
N ARG A 332 -1.31 -13.38 -3.42
CA ARG A 332 -0.56 -12.32 -4.12
C ARG A 332 0.30 -11.50 -3.15
N PHE A 333 -0.20 -11.23 -1.95
CA PHE A 333 0.60 -10.61 -0.90
C PHE A 333 1.80 -11.49 -0.51
N ALA A 334 1.58 -12.78 -0.29
CA ALA A 334 2.66 -13.73 0.00
C ALA A 334 3.72 -13.80 -1.11
N GLU A 335 3.33 -13.73 -2.38
CA GLU A 335 4.26 -13.66 -3.52
C GLU A 335 5.12 -12.39 -3.53
N LEU A 336 4.54 -11.25 -3.13
CA LEU A 336 5.31 -10.02 -2.94
C LEU A 336 6.35 -10.20 -1.83
N LEU A 337 5.95 -10.81 -0.71
CA LEU A 337 6.88 -11.12 0.39
C LEU A 337 7.99 -12.07 -0.07
N ASP A 338 7.67 -13.14 -0.82
CA ASP A 338 8.66 -14.06 -1.39
C ASP A 338 9.69 -13.32 -2.26
N LYS A 339 9.24 -12.36 -3.08
CA LYS A 339 10.12 -11.56 -3.94
C LYS A 339 11.08 -10.68 -3.13
N LEU A 340 10.58 -10.02 -2.10
CA LEU A 340 11.39 -9.17 -1.22
C LEU A 340 12.33 -10.00 -0.34
N ASP A 341 11.86 -11.11 0.19
CA ASP A 341 12.64 -12.01 1.05
C ASP A 341 13.73 -12.78 0.27
N GLY A 342 13.52 -12.96 -1.04
CA GLY A 342 14.49 -13.56 -1.93
C GLY A 342 15.70 -12.68 -2.27
N ILE A 343 15.73 -11.41 -1.88
CA ILE A 343 16.81 -10.47 -2.18
C ILE A 343 17.69 -10.28 -0.93
N PRO A 344 18.93 -10.78 -0.93
CA PRO A 344 19.85 -10.60 0.20
C PRO A 344 20.29 -9.14 0.32
N GLU A 345 20.27 -8.62 1.56
CA GLU A 345 20.84 -7.32 1.93
C GLU A 345 21.73 -7.47 3.18
N ALA A 346 22.48 -6.41 3.52
CA ALA A 346 23.33 -6.45 4.71
C ALA A 346 22.48 -6.57 5.98
N GLY A 347 22.66 -7.65 6.72
CA GLY A 347 21.92 -7.91 7.98
C GLY A 347 20.63 -8.69 7.81
N GLY A 348 20.30 -9.17 6.59
CA GLY A 348 19.10 -9.97 6.34
C GLY A 348 18.72 -10.01 4.87
N THR A 349 17.48 -9.74 4.60
CA THR A 349 16.92 -9.66 3.25
C THR A 349 16.26 -8.27 3.01
N MET A 350 15.88 -7.99 1.77
CA MET A 350 15.17 -6.75 1.47
C MET A 350 13.86 -6.64 2.27
N LEU A 351 13.18 -7.75 2.56
CA LEU A 351 11.98 -7.75 3.39
C LEU A 351 12.27 -7.28 4.84
N ASP A 352 13.42 -7.63 5.42
CA ASP A 352 13.80 -7.17 6.76
C ASP A 352 13.95 -5.64 6.82
N HIS A 353 14.26 -5.00 5.68
CA HIS A 353 14.44 -3.56 5.53
C HIS A 353 13.25 -2.86 4.82
N THR A 354 12.15 -3.58 4.61
CA THR A 354 10.93 -3.07 3.98
C THR A 354 9.74 -3.35 4.89
N ILE A 355 8.99 -2.31 5.25
CA ILE A 355 7.69 -2.47 5.89
C ILE A 355 6.67 -2.71 4.77
N VAL A 356 5.97 -3.83 4.77
CA VAL A 356 4.87 -4.11 3.84
C VAL A 356 3.58 -4.15 4.63
N VAL A 357 2.61 -3.29 4.28
CA VAL A 357 1.33 -3.19 4.98
C VAL A 357 0.21 -3.58 4.03
N TRP A 358 -0.48 -4.68 4.32
CA TRP A 358 -1.73 -5.02 3.66
C TRP A 358 -2.90 -4.55 4.51
N THR A 359 -3.78 -3.76 3.91
CA THR A 359 -5.00 -3.23 4.55
C THR A 359 -6.14 -3.14 3.53
N ASN A 360 -7.32 -2.77 4.00
CA ASN A 360 -8.54 -2.62 3.21
C ASN A 360 -9.21 -1.28 3.52
N GLU A 361 -10.11 -0.82 2.67
CA GLU A 361 -10.93 0.37 2.95
C GLU A 361 -12.06 0.09 3.95
N LEU A 362 -12.54 -1.15 4.01
CA LEU A 362 -13.60 -1.62 4.91
C LEU A 362 -13.10 -2.79 5.76
N SER A 363 -13.73 -3.03 6.90
CA SER A 363 -13.50 -4.27 7.64
C SER A 363 -14.34 -5.43 7.11
N THR A 364 -15.61 -5.20 6.79
CA THR A 364 -16.50 -6.19 6.15
C THR A 364 -17.23 -5.57 4.97
N GLY A 365 -17.78 -6.40 4.09
CA GLY A 365 -18.57 -5.96 2.95
C GLY A 365 -19.88 -5.23 3.31
N SER A 366 -20.33 -5.31 4.56
CA SER A 366 -21.43 -4.52 5.11
C SER A 366 -21.02 -3.11 5.54
N HIS A 367 -19.91 -2.60 5.01
CA HIS A 367 -19.37 -1.26 5.26
C HIS A 367 -18.98 -0.98 6.72
N HIS A 368 -18.53 -2.01 7.45
CA HIS A 368 -17.98 -1.79 8.78
C HIS A 368 -16.57 -1.22 8.70
N HIS A 369 -16.16 -0.48 9.75
CA HIS A 369 -14.87 0.18 9.86
C HIS A 369 -14.15 -0.08 11.19
N ASP A 370 -14.67 -1.00 12.00
CA ASP A 370 -14.02 -1.59 13.17
C ASP A 370 -13.32 -2.91 12.78
N ASN A 371 -12.40 -3.39 13.60
CA ASN A 371 -11.64 -4.61 13.32
C ASN A 371 -11.07 -4.70 11.89
N MET A 372 -10.40 -3.62 11.47
CA MET A 372 -9.80 -3.56 10.13
C MET A 372 -8.81 -4.70 9.89
N PRO A 373 -8.87 -5.38 8.73
CA PRO A 373 -7.95 -6.46 8.40
C PRO A 373 -6.59 -5.88 8.01
N ILE A 374 -5.64 -5.89 8.96
CA ILE A 374 -4.31 -5.34 8.76
C ILE A 374 -3.24 -6.40 9.00
N VAL A 375 -2.40 -6.63 7.99
CA VAL A 375 -1.23 -7.48 8.07
C VAL A 375 0.00 -6.66 7.72
N MET A 376 0.96 -6.59 8.64
CA MET A 376 2.28 -6.05 8.38
C MET A 376 3.27 -7.19 8.13
N ALA A 377 4.29 -6.96 7.32
CA ALA A 377 5.39 -7.88 7.12
C ALA A 377 6.72 -7.13 7.03
N GLY A 378 7.80 -7.77 7.48
CA GLY A 378 9.13 -7.17 7.47
C GLY A 378 9.28 -6.01 8.44
N GLY A 379 10.18 -5.08 8.13
CA GLY A 379 10.39 -3.90 8.97
C GLY A 379 10.99 -4.21 10.35
N SER A 380 11.72 -5.31 10.49
CA SER A 380 12.34 -5.73 11.76
C SER A 380 13.37 -4.75 12.31
N PHE A 381 13.71 -3.72 11.55
CA PHE A 381 14.52 -2.58 12.02
C PHE A 381 13.73 -1.63 12.95
N ALA A 382 12.40 -1.74 13.01
CA ALA A 382 11.53 -0.85 13.76
C ALA A 382 10.48 -1.58 14.62
N PHE A 383 10.07 -2.78 14.22
CA PHE A 383 8.95 -3.51 14.83
C PHE A 383 9.36 -4.91 15.26
N ASP A 384 8.75 -5.39 16.35
CA ASP A 384 8.80 -6.79 16.74
C ASP A 384 7.87 -7.60 15.82
N VAL A 385 8.45 -8.47 15.00
CA VAL A 385 7.73 -9.31 14.04
C VAL A 385 7.47 -10.72 14.59
N GLY A 386 6.67 -11.52 13.88
CA GLY A 386 6.28 -12.87 14.30
C GLY A 386 5.10 -12.86 15.28
N ARG A 387 4.23 -11.83 15.25
CA ARG A 387 3.22 -11.62 16.30
C ARG A 387 1.81 -11.43 15.75
N LEU A 388 0.84 -12.01 16.46
CA LEU A 388 -0.57 -11.63 16.41
C LEU A 388 -0.84 -10.67 17.57
N ILE A 389 -1.28 -9.46 17.28
CA ILE A 389 -1.67 -8.46 18.29
C ILE A 389 -3.13 -8.09 18.04
N ARG A 390 -3.98 -8.38 19.01
CA ARG A 390 -5.37 -7.91 19.04
C ARG A 390 -5.57 -6.90 20.15
N TYR A 391 -6.35 -5.88 19.83
CA TYR A 391 -6.83 -4.86 20.77
C TYR A 391 -8.32 -5.07 20.99
N ALA A 392 -8.71 -5.42 22.22
CA ALA A 392 -10.11 -5.58 22.61
C ALA A 392 -10.92 -4.29 22.39
N PRO A 393 -12.18 -4.38 21.98
CA PRO A 393 -13.05 -3.22 21.78
C PRO A 393 -13.46 -2.62 23.13
N VAL A 394 -12.94 -1.43 23.45
CA VAL A 394 -13.16 -0.74 24.74
C VAL A 394 -13.68 0.70 24.60
N SER A 395 -13.62 1.27 23.41
CA SER A 395 -13.95 2.66 23.16
C SER A 395 -15.20 2.77 22.28
N PRO A 396 -16.36 3.18 22.84
CA PRO A 396 -17.62 3.30 22.10
C PRO A 396 -17.67 4.61 21.30
N VAL A 397 -17.09 4.64 20.11
CA VAL A 397 -17.06 5.80 19.20
C VAL A 397 -18.49 6.15 18.76
N GLN A 398 -18.82 7.42 18.86
CA GLN A 398 -20.11 7.97 18.43
C GLN A 398 -20.08 8.30 16.95
N GLY A 399 -20.76 7.51 16.13
CA GLY A 399 -21.08 7.84 14.76
C GLY A 399 -22.43 8.55 14.64
N PRO A 400 -22.77 9.07 13.44
CA PRO A 400 -24.07 9.72 13.19
C PRO A 400 -25.27 8.77 13.36
N TRP A 401 -25.07 7.48 13.09
CA TRP A 401 -26.14 6.48 13.02
C TRP A 401 -26.07 5.43 14.12
N SER A 402 -24.88 5.19 14.66
CA SER A 402 -24.65 4.12 15.63
C SER A 402 -23.48 4.43 16.55
N VAL A 403 -23.39 3.66 17.64
CA VAL A 403 -22.20 3.61 18.49
C VAL A 403 -21.46 2.32 18.17
N THR A 404 -20.19 2.45 17.76
CA THR A 404 -19.33 1.32 17.42
C THR A 404 -18.20 1.17 18.43
N SER A 405 -18.09 0.02 19.07
CA SER A 405 -16.99 -0.26 20.01
C SER A 405 -15.73 -0.62 19.23
N VAL A 406 -14.63 0.08 19.50
CA VAL A 406 -13.34 -0.09 18.83
C VAL A 406 -12.22 -0.37 19.82
N GLY A 407 -11.17 -1.08 19.37
CA GLY A 407 -9.98 -1.32 20.18
C GLY A 407 -9.02 -0.13 20.16
N ARG A 408 -8.48 0.19 19.00
CA ARG A 408 -7.57 1.34 18.81
C ARG A 408 -7.87 2.05 17.48
N PRO A 409 -7.67 3.39 17.43
CA PRO A 409 -7.66 4.13 16.16
C PRO A 409 -6.48 3.68 15.29
N HIS A 410 -6.71 3.38 14.00
CA HIS A 410 -5.63 3.05 13.08
C HIS A 410 -4.67 4.22 12.82
N ASN A 411 -5.08 5.47 13.11
CA ASN A 411 -4.25 6.67 13.11
C ASN A 411 -2.92 6.46 13.83
N LYS A 412 -2.96 5.74 14.98
CA LYS A 412 -1.78 5.43 15.77
C LYS A 412 -0.80 4.50 15.02
N LEU A 413 -1.31 3.58 14.19
CA LEU A 413 -0.49 2.78 13.29
C LEU A 413 0.18 3.67 12.23
N LEU A 414 -0.56 4.60 11.61
CA LEU A 414 0.01 5.53 10.62
C LEU A 414 1.15 6.35 11.21
N VAL A 415 1.01 6.82 12.46
CA VAL A 415 2.09 7.50 13.20
C VAL A 415 3.29 6.56 13.40
N SER A 416 3.07 5.31 13.84
CA SER A 416 4.15 4.32 14.02
C SER A 416 4.90 4.05 12.73
N LEU A 417 4.20 3.94 11.59
CA LEU A 417 4.81 3.76 10.26
C LEU A 417 5.68 4.97 9.87
N ALA A 418 5.18 6.18 10.12
CA ALA A 418 5.94 7.40 9.85
C ALA A 418 7.21 7.49 10.71
N GLU A 419 7.12 7.19 12.01
CA GLU A 419 8.26 7.18 12.91
C GLU A 419 9.29 6.11 12.52
N ALA A 420 8.85 4.90 12.15
CA ALA A 420 9.71 3.83 11.65
C ALA A 420 10.53 4.28 10.43
N MET A 421 9.91 5.05 9.54
CA MET A 421 10.56 5.64 8.36
C MET A 421 11.43 6.86 8.68
N GLY A 422 11.48 7.30 9.94
CA GLY A 422 12.35 8.39 10.41
C GLY A 422 11.68 9.77 10.44
N HIS A 423 10.36 9.83 10.31
CA HIS A 423 9.60 11.07 10.40
C HIS A 423 9.10 11.28 11.84
N THR A 424 9.29 12.47 12.37
CA THR A 424 8.76 12.82 13.71
C THR A 424 7.42 13.50 13.52
N VAL A 425 6.33 12.78 13.80
CA VAL A 425 4.97 13.27 13.74
C VAL A 425 4.21 12.89 15.02
N SER A 426 3.37 13.77 15.52
CA SER A 426 2.54 13.48 16.70
C SER A 426 1.16 12.94 16.35
N SER A 427 0.70 13.15 15.12
CA SER A 427 -0.61 12.71 14.62
C SER A 427 -0.60 12.64 13.11
N ILE A 428 -1.44 11.77 12.54
CA ILE A 428 -1.79 11.72 11.12
C ILE A 428 -3.32 11.63 11.05
N GLY A 429 -3.94 12.54 10.29
CA GLY A 429 -5.38 12.71 10.24
C GLY A 429 -5.95 13.26 11.54
N LEU A 430 -7.06 12.70 12.00
CA LEU A 430 -7.75 13.15 13.21
C LEU A 430 -6.89 13.03 14.47
N THR A 431 -7.00 14.01 15.34
CA THR A 431 -6.36 13.98 16.68
C THR A 431 -7.25 13.35 17.75
N ASP A 432 -8.56 13.41 17.56
CA ASP A 432 -9.53 12.81 18.46
C ASP A 432 -10.89 12.59 17.78
N VAL A 433 -11.70 11.70 18.32
CA VAL A 433 -13.08 11.46 17.89
C VAL A 433 -14.01 11.37 19.10
N PRO A 434 -15.30 11.80 18.98
CA PRO A 434 -16.23 11.78 20.10
C PRO A 434 -16.58 10.34 20.51
N LEU A 435 -16.67 10.10 21.82
CA LEU A 435 -17.22 8.90 22.42
C LEU A 435 -18.68 9.12 22.84
N SER A 436 -19.44 8.04 22.97
CA SER A 436 -20.87 8.09 23.33
C SER A 436 -21.14 8.62 24.74
N ASP A 437 -20.14 8.65 25.62
CA ASP A 437 -20.24 9.21 26.97
C ASP A 437 -19.91 10.71 27.05
N GLY A 438 -19.64 11.34 25.90
CA GLY A 438 -19.29 12.76 25.80
C GLY A 438 -17.81 13.08 25.99
N SER A 439 -16.98 12.10 26.26
CA SER A 439 -15.51 12.22 26.20
C SER A 439 -14.99 12.07 24.76
N SER A 440 -13.68 12.09 24.54
CA SER A 440 -13.09 11.82 23.24
C SER A 440 -12.04 10.72 23.31
N LEU A 441 -11.91 9.97 22.19
CA LEU A 441 -10.85 8.98 21.98
C LEU A 441 -9.64 9.67 21.35
N ASP A 442 -8.49 9.62 22.00
CA ASP A 442 -7.22 10.13 21.48
C ASP A 442 -6.71 9.28 20.32
N CYS A 443 -6.52 9.94 19.17
CA CYS A 443 -5.98 9.34 17.93
C CYS A 443 -4.50 9.67 17.72
N THR A 444 -3.84 10.40 18.64
CA THR A 444 -2.45 10.84 18.51
C THR A 444 -1.44 9.82 19.02
N GLY A 445 -0.18 10.00 18.64
CA GLY A 445 0.93 9.15 19.06
C GLY A 445 0.97 7.79 18.38
N ALA A 446 2.07 7.08 18.60
CA ALA A 446 2.29 5.76 18.04
C ALA A 446 1.36 4.68 18.63
N LEU A 447 1.14 3.61 17.87
CA LEU A 447 0.40 2.44 18.33
C LEU A 447 1.26 1.69 19.37
N ASP A 448 0.65 1.39 20.51
CA ASP A 448 1.27 0.60 21.56
C ASP A 448 1.51 -0.87 21.12
N ARG A 449 2.46 -1.57 21.76
CA ARG A 449 2.75 -3.00 21.60
C ARG A 449 3.40 -3.42 20.28
N LEU A 450 3.82 -2.49 19.41
CA LEU A 450 4.52 -2.83 18.16
C LEU A 450 6.03 -3.06 18.35
N THR A 451 6.60 -2.58 19.47
CA THR A 451 8.04 -2.67 19.81
C THR A 451 8.23 -3.27 21.17
#